data_929571c6cc8ace11ba3eb1ea068e7f11
#
_entry.id   929571c6cc8ace11ba3eb1ea068e7f11
#
_cell.length_a   1.000
_cell.length_b   1.000
_cell.length_c   1.000
_cell.angle_alpha   90.00
_cell.angle_beta   90.00
_cell.angle_gamma   90.00
#
_symmetry.space_group_name_H-M   'P 1'
#
loop_
_entity.id
_entity.type
_entity.pdbx_description
1 polymer ?
#
loop_
_entity_poly.entity_id
_entity_poly.type
_entity_poly.pdbx_seq_one_letter_code
_entity_poly.pdbx_strand_id
1 'polypeptide(L)'
;MPKRVSSDVETSLRQRIEAGEWSESLRLPNERYLANEYGVARNTVRSAMQRIGADGGLRREVGRGTFLHRSHEADLTAVTRTLIGVSPADTMAVRQIIEPKAVALAATKSNLADLNAIAAAHEKAVEAEGFEPFEQCDAAFHELIFIASRNELLAALHAMLRLIRNQEQWLGIKRRSFTPGRRADYCNEHAAIVRALLCRDAEAAEKAMLVHLDSVGRNLLNANSQTRNSIV
;
A
#
# COMPACT_ATOMS: atom_id res chain seq x y z
N MET A 1 -26.02 39.34 16.97
CA MET A 1 -25.15 38.25 16.56
C MET A 1 -24.79 38.45 15.10
N PRO A 2 -23.50 38.35 14.70
CA PRO A 2 -23.13 38.47 13.30
C PRO A 2 -23.82 37.37 12.48
N LYS A 3 -24.36 37.77 11.31
CA LYS A 3 -25.08 36.88 10.40
C LYS A 3 -24.06 35.85 9.86
N ARG A 4 -24.19 34.55 10.24
CA ARG A 4 -23.34 33.50 9.69
C ARG A 4 -23.45 33.46 8.17
N VAL A 5 -22.32 33.56 7.49
CA VAL A 5 -22.24 33.51 6.03
C VAL A 5 -22.00 32.05 5.57
N SER A 6 -22.23 31.85 4.28
CA SER A 6 -22.13 30.49 3.68
C SER A 6 -20.75 29.81 3.87
N SER A 7 -19.67 30.60 3.99
CA SER A 7 -18.33 30.09 4.31
C SER A 7 -18.21 29.54 5.74
N ASP A 8 -18.88 30.16 6.71
CA ASP A 8 -18.84 29.71 8.12
C ASP A 8 -19.56 28.37 8.27
N VAL A 9 -20.72 28.24 7.57
CA VAL A 9 -21.48 26.99 7.51
C VAL A 9 -20.68 25.89 6.82
N GLU A 10 -19.98 26.20 5.73
CA GLU A 10 -19.11 25.26 5.03
C GLU A 10 -17.98 24.77 5.92
N THR A 11 -17.25 25.68 6.56
CA THR A 11 -16.15 25.33 7.47
C THR A 11 -16.64 24.42 8.60
N SER A 12 -17.77 24.77 9.22
CA SER A 12 -18.37 23.94 10.28
C SER A 12 -18.80 22.56 9.79
N LEU A 13 -19.42 22.47 8.60
CA LEU A 13 -19.80 21.18 8.01
C LEU A 13 -18.58 20.30 7.69
N ARG A 14 -17.50 20.89 7.15
CA ARG A 14 -16.24 20.16 6.90
C ARG A 14 -15.65 19.61 8.19
N GLN A 15 -15.57 20.39 9.25
CA GLN A 15 -15.07 19.94 10.56
C GLN A 15 -15.91 18.79 11.13
N ARG A 16 -17.24 18.84 11.02
CA ARG A 16 -18.14 17.77 11.49
C ARG A 16 -18.00 16.49 10.65
N ILE A 17 -17.80 16.65 9.32
CA ILE A 17 -17.51 15.53 8.42
C ILE A 17 -16.18 14.87 8.79
N GLU A 18 -15.13 15.66 9.00
CA GLU A 18 -13.80 15.19 9.42
C GLU A 18 -13.82 14.52 10.80
N ALA A 19 -14.64 15.04 11.71
CA ALA A 19 -14.88 14.43 13.02
C ALA A 19 -15.69 13.12 12.96
N GLY A 20 -16.20 12.73 11.78
CA GLY A 20 -16.90 11.47 11.56
C GLY A 20 -18.36 11.45 12.01
N GLU A 21 -18.99 12.62 12.22
CA GLU A 21 -20.35 12.71 12.78
C GLU A 21 -21.41 11.91 11.99
N TRP A 22 -21.20 11.71 10.68
CA TRP A 22 -22.11 10.95 9.81
C TRP A 22 -21.46 9.72 9.18
N SER A 23 -20.38 9.22 9.76
CA SER A 23 -19.57 8.10 9.20
C SER A 23 -20.34 6.79 9.09
N GLU A 24 -21.28 6.51 10.01
CA GLU A 24 -22.07 5.27 10.00
C GLU A 24 -23.17 5.28 8.94
N SER A 25 -23.93 6.38 8.84
CA SER A 25 -25.05 6.49 7.89
C SER A 25 -24.65 6.94 6.50
N LEU A 26 -23.48 7.59 6.37
CA LEU A 26 -23.00 8.30 5.19
C LEU A 26 -23.98 9.36 4.66
N ARG A 27 -25.11 9.59 5.34
CA ARG A 27 -26.19 10.49 4.91
C ARG A 27 -26.20 11.74 5.77
N LEU A 28 -26.09 12.92 5.12
CA LEU A 28 -26.24 14.19 5.80
C LEU A 28 -27.70 14.48 6.11
N PRO A 29 -27.98 15.21 7.21
CA PRO A 29 -29.28 15.80 7.46
C PRO A 29 -29.69 16.67 6.28
N ASN A 30 -31.01 16.80 6.06
CA ASN A 30 -31.52 17.62 4.97
C ASN A 30 -31.26 19.11 5.18
N GLU A 31 -31.26 19.87 4.10
CA GLU A 31 -30.98 21.33 4.10
C GLU A 31 -31.85 22.10 5.09
N ARG A 32 -33.11 21.67 5.32
CA ARG A 32 -34.04 22.32 6.26
C ARG A 32 -33.60 22.12 7.71
N TYR A 33 -33.19 20.92 8.06
CA TYR A 33 -32.68 20.61 9.39
C TYR A 33 -31.42 21.40 9.69
N LEU A 34 -30.43 21.37 8.80
CA LEU A 34 -29.19 22.11 8.96
C LEU A 34 -29.41 23.63 8.99
N ALA A 35 -30.34 24.16 8.19
CA ALA A 35 -30.69 25.57 8.22
C ALA A 35 -31.24 26.01 9.60
N ASN A 36 -32.08 25.19 10.20
CA ASN A 36 -32.59 25.44 11.56
C ASN A 36 -31.49 25.34 12.60
N GLU A 37 -30.63 24.33 12.51
CA GLU A 37 -29.52 24.08 13.45
C GLU A 37 -28.49 25.23 13.41
N TYR A 38 -28.13 25.70 12.22
CA TYR A 38 -27.18 26.81 12.05
C TYR A 38 -27.82 28.20 12.22
N GLY A 39 -29.15 28.31 12.29
CA GLY A 39 -29.86 29.58 12.35
C GLY A 39 -29.71 30.45 11.10
N VAL A 40 -29.64 29.81 9.91
CA VAL A 40 -29.42 30.47 8.62
C VAL A 40 -30.50 30.13 7.57
N ALA A 41 -30.54 30.86 6.47
CA ALA A 41 -31.44 30.53 5.38
C ALA A 41 -31.07 29.22 4.69
N ARG A 42 -32.05 28.46 4.18
CA ARG A 42 -31.82 27.19 3.46
C ARG A 42 -30.83 27.32 2.28
N ASN A 43 -30.92 28.47 1.56
CA ASN A 43 -29.98 28.72 0.45
C ASN A 43 -28.55 28.88 0.90
N THR A 44 -28.27 29.34 2.14
CA THR A 44 -26.94 29.45 2.72
C THR A 44 -26.35 28.06 2.92
N VAL A 45 -27.13 27.12 3.50
CA VAL A 45 -26.74 25.72 3.65
C VAL A 45 -26.52 25.03 2.31
N ARG A 46 -27.47 25.26 1.36
CA ARG A 46 -27.37 24.69 0.00
C ARG A 46 -26.08 25.11 -0.70
N SER A 47 -25.72 26.39 -0.62
CA SER A 47 -24.49 26.91 -1.21
C SER A 47 -23.24 26.34 -0.55
N ALA A 48 -23.23 26.13 0.78
CA ALA A 48 -22.16 25.47 1.49
C ALA A 48 -22.01 24.01 1.04
N MET A 49 -23.12 23.25 1.01
CA MET A 49 -23.13 21.86 0.57
C MET A 49 -22.74 21.69 -0.91
N GLN A 50 -23.11 22.65 -1.78
CA GLN A 50 -22.70 22.64 -3.18
C GLN A 50 -21.18 22.80 -3.33
N ARG A 51 -20.54 23.69 -2.54
CA ARG A 51 -19.07 23.83 -2.57
C ARG A 51 -18.37 22.59 -2.08
N ILE A 52 -18.83 22.00 -0.97
CA ILE A 52 -18.28 20.72 -0.48
C ILE A 52 -18.46 19.60 -1.53
N GLY A 53 -19.60 19.61 -2.25
CA GLY A 53 -19.87 18.66 -3.34
C GLY A 53 -19.00 18.90 -4.58
N ALA A 54 -18.68 20.16 -4.92
CA ALA A 54 -17.78 20.51 -6.02
C ALA A 54 -16.35 20.00 -5.79
N ASP A 55 -15.91 19.94 -4.52
CA ASP A 55 -14.63 19.37 -4.11
C ASP A 55 -14.68 17.84 -3.95
N GLY A 56 -15.78 17.20 -4.37
CA GLY A 56 -15.94 15.75 -4.30
C GLY A 56 -16.32 15.20 -2.91
N GLY A 57 -16.53 16.04 -1.88
CA GLY A 57 -16.84 15.59 -0.52
C GLY A 57 -18.29 15.11 -0.32
N LEU A 58 -19.21 15.50 -1.20
CA LEU A 58 -20.64 15.14 -1.11
C LEU A 58 -21.19 14.67 -2.46
N ARG A 59 -22.07 13.65 -2.40
CA ARG A 59 -22.85 13.17 -3.55
C ARG A 59 -24.34 13.40 -3.29
N ARG A 60 -25.03 14.03 -4.23
CA ARG A 60 -26.48 14.24 -4.16
C ARG A 60 -27.21 13.18 -4.97
N GLU A 61 -28.14 12.47 -4.33
CA GLU A 61 -29.04 11.51 -4.99
C GLU A 61 -30.46 12.07 -5.00
N VAL A 62 -31.01 12.27 -6.20
CA VAL A 62 -32.37 12.83 -6.37
C VAL A 62 -33.38 11.92 -5.68
N GLY A 63 -34.22 12.50 -4.82
CA GLY A 63 -35.25 11.78 -4.04
C GLY A 63 -34.69 11.01 -2.82
N ARG A 64 -33.39 10.81 -2.69
CA ARG A 64 -32.79 10.01 -1.59
C ARG A 64 -32.02 10.85 -0.57
N GLY A 65 -31.49 12.02 -0.98
CA GLY A 65 -30.79 12.93 -0.08
C GLY A 65 -29.36 13.24 -0.53
N THR A 66 -28.57 13.80 0.40
CA THR A 66 -27.15 14.08 0.21
C THR A 66 -26.35 13.13 1.07
N PHE A 67 -25.34 12.52 0.48
CA PHE A 67 -24.47 11.52 1.10
C PHE A 67 -23.04 12.00 1.09
N LEU A 68 -22.28 11.61 2.13
CA LEU A 68 -20.84 11.74 2.09
C LEU A 68 -20.32 10.93 0.91
N HIS A 69 -19.51 11.57 0.10
CA HIS A 69 -18.71 10.84 -0.87
C HIS A 69 -17.43 10.44 -0.13
N ARG A 70 -17.31 9.15 0.21
CA ARG A 70 -15.99 8.62 0.58
C ARG A 70 -15.14 8.71 -0.67
N SER A 71 -14.23 9.67 -0.71
CA SER A 71 -13.18 9.63 -1.72
C SER A 71 -12.42 8.33 -1.50
N HIS A 72 -12.06 7.64 -2.57
CA HIS A 72 -11.13 6.49 -2.48
C HIS A 72 -9.87 6.84 -1.69
N GLU A 73 -9.47 8.12 -1.66
CA GLU A 73 -8.36 8.61 -0.83
C GLU A 73 -8.60 8.50 0.67
N ALA A 74 -9.82 8.78 1.18
CA ALA A 74 -10.13 8.62 2.61
C ALA A 74 -10.14 7.14 3.00
N ASP A 75 -10.65 6.26 2.13
CA ASP A 75 -10.62 4.81 2.32
C ASP A 75 -9.18 4.27 2.21
N LEU A 76 -8.39 4.76 1.26
CA LEU A 76 -6.97 4.44 1.13
C LEU A 76 -6.16 4.94 2.34
N THR A 77 -6.45 6.13 2.86
CA THR A 77 -5.80 6.67 4.06
C THR A 77 -6.14 5.82 5.29
N ALA A 78 -7.39 5.37 5.44
CA ALA A 78 -7.79 4.47 6.52
C ALA A 78 -7.10 3.10 6.40
N VAL A 79 -7.04 2.52 5.20
CA VAL A 79 -6.30 1.28 4.93
C VAL A 79 -4.81 1.48 5.21
N THR A 80 -4.20 2.56 4.73
CA THR A 80 -2.78 2.86 4.96
C THR A 80 -2.49 3.01 6.45
N ARG A 81 -3.38 3.66 7.21
CA ARG A 81 -3.25 3.80 8.67
C ARG A 81 -3.33 2.45 9.38
N THR A 82 -4.18 1.53 8.92
CA THR A 82 -4.27 0.16 9.45
C THR A 82 -3.02 -0.64 9.12
N LEU A 83 -2.38 -0.39 7.97
CA LEU A 83 -1.13 -1.03 7.58
C LEU A 83 0.09 -0.49 8.35
N ILE A 84 -0.01 0.69 8.97
CA ILE A 84 1.02 1.23 9.86
C ILE A 84 0.97 0.43 11.17
N GLY A 85 2.02 -0.36 11.44
CA GLY A 85 2.11 -1.19 12.64
C GLY A 85 1.87 -2.68 12.42
N VAL A 86 1.62 -3.11 11.17
CA VAL A 86 1.63 -4.55 10.83
C VAL A 86 3.01 -5.14 11.13
N SER A 87 3.03 -6.29 11.79
CA SER A 87 4.27 -6.92 12.18
C SER A 87 5.09 -7.42 10.98
N PRO A 88 6.44 -7.43 11.07
CA PRO A 88 7.26 -8.03 10.04
C PRO A 88 6.94 -9.52 9.79
N ALA A 89 6.54 -10.25 10.82
CA ALA A 89 6.15 -11.66 10.70
C ALA A 89 4.88 -11.83 9.86
N ASP A 90 3.83 -11.02 10.12
CA ASP A 90 2.59 -11.06 9.35
C ASP A 90 2.83 -10.64 7.89
N THR A 91 3.67 -9.63 7.68
CA THR A 91 4.07 -9.19 6.34
C THR A 91 4.80 -10.30 5.59
N MET A 92 5.74 -11.01 6.23
CA MET A 92 6.44 -12.15 5.62
C MET A 92 5.49 -13.30 5.32
N ALA A 93 4.54 -13.62 6.20
CA ALA A 93 3.53 -14.66 5.98
C ALA A 93 2.71 -14.37 4.70
N VAL A 94 2.25 -13.13 4.52
CA VAL A 94 1.51 -12.74 3.30
C VAL A 94 2.41 -12.82 2.06
N ARG A 95 3.67 -12.37 2.13
CA ARG A 95 4.63 -12.47 1.03
C ARG A 95 4.83 -13.92 0.59
N GLN A 96 4.99 -14.85 1.53
CA GLN A 96 5.15 -16.28 1.25
C GLN A 96 3.92 -16.92 0.60
N ILE A 97 2.73 -16.34 0.76
CA ILE A 97 1.52 -16.80 0.11
C ILE A 97 1.42 -16.27 -1.33
N ILE A 98 1.68 -14.98 -1.54
CA ILE A 98 1.33 -14.34 -2.82
C ILE A 98 2.50 -14.25 -3.81
N GLU A 99 3.75 -14.03 -3.36
CA GLU A 99 4.88 -13.83 -4.27
C GLU A 99 5.27 -15.11 -5.06
N PRO A 100 5.23 -16.32 -4.46
CA PRO A 100 5.48 -17.56 -5.23
C PRO A 100 4.43 -17.77 -6.33
N LYS A 101 3.18 -17.42 -6.08
CA LYS A 101 2.13 -17.52 -7.11
C LYS A 101 2.26 -16.42 -8.17
N ALA A 102 2.69 -15.23 -7.79
CA ALA A 102 2.96 -14.16 -8.74
C ALA A 102 4.11 -14.51 -9.70
N VAL A 103 5.22 -15.06 -9.21
CA VAL A 103 6.34 -15.46 -10.06
C VAL A 103 6.00 -16.63 -10.97
N ALA A 104 5.21 -17.61 -10.51
CA ALA A 104 4.73 -18.71 -11.36
C ALA A 104 3.84 -18.21 -12.51
N LEU A 105 2.96 -17.22 -12.23
CA LEU A 105 2.19 -16.55 -13.28
C LEU A 105 3.09 -15.75 -14.22
N ALA A 106 4.08 -15.04 -13.70
CA ALA A 106 5.06 -14.30 -14.50
C ALA A 106 5.81 -15.22 -15.47
N ALA A 107 6.23 -16.41 -15.02
CA ALA A 107 6.89 -17.39 -15.89
C ALA A 107 6.07 -17.74 -17.14
N THR A 108 4.75 -17.81 -17.01
CA THR A 108 3.85 -18.22 -18.11
C THR A 108 3.27 -17.05 -18.91
N LYS A 109 3.09 -15.87 -18.28
CA LYS A 109 2.34 -14.74 -18.88
C LYS A 109 3.19 -13.57 -19.36
N SER A 110 4.44 -13.45 -18.88
CA SER A 110 5.33 -12.35 -19.24
C SER A 110 5.73 -12.39 -20.71
N ASN A 111 5.97 -11.24 -21.29
CA ASN A 111 6.65 -11.14 -22.58
C ASN A 111 8.19 -11.07 -22.38
N LEU A 112 8.95 -11.04 -23.49
CA LEU A 112 10.41 -10.99 -23.44
C LEU A 112 10.93 -9.69 -22.80
N ALA A 113 10.25 -8.56 -23.03
CA ALA A 113 10.64 -7.29 -22.45
C ALA A 113 10.49 -7.30 -20.91
N ASP A 114 9.43 -7.94 -20.41
CA ASP A 114 9.26 -8.12 -18.96
C ASP A 114 10.40 -8.94 -18.35
N LEU A 115 10.77 -10.05 -18.98
CA LEU A 115 11.86 -10.92 -18.50
C LEU A 115 13.20 -10.20 -18.52
N ASN A 116 13.48 -9.45 -19.58
CA ASN A 116 14.69 -8.64 -19.67
C ASN A 116 14.74 -7.55 -18.60
N ALA A 117 13.59 -6.91 -18.29
CA ALA A 117 13.53 -5.92 -17.22
C ALA A 117 13.78 -6.52 -15.84
N ILE A 118 13.24 -7.72 -15.56
CA ILE A 118 13.48 -8.45 -14.30
C ILE A 118 14.96 -8.85 -14.20
N ALA A 119 15.56 -9.38 -15.27
CA ALA A 119 16.98 -9.74 -15.30
C ALA A 119 17.87 -8.53 -15.07
N ALA A 120 17.61 -7.39 -15.74
CA ALA A 120 18.33 -6.15 -15.55
C ALA A 120 18.22 -5.57 -14.13
N ALA A 121 17.06 -5.72 -13.47
CA ALA A 121 16.89 -5.31 -12.07
C ALA A 121 17.73 -6.19 -11.13
N HIS A 122 17.83 -7.50 -11.41
CA HIS A 122 18.73 -8.38 -10.69
C HIS A 122 20.21 -8.02 -10.89
N GLU A 123 20.65 -7.75 -12.11
CA GLU A 123 22.04 -7.34 -12.40
C GLU A 123 22.41 -6.07 -11.63
N LYS A 124 21.51 -5.06 -11.62
CA LYS A 124 21.71 -3.86 -10.81
C LYS A 124 21.82 -4.15 -9.31
N ALA A 125 21.06 -5.12 -8.79
CA ALA A 125 21.17 -5.55 -7.38
C ALA A 125 22.53 -6.20 -7.08
N VAL A 126 23.10 -6.94 -8.03
CA VAL A 126 24.45 -7.54 -7.93
C VAL A 126 25.52 -6.47 -7.90
N GLU A 127 25.38 -5.39 -8.68
CA GLU A 127 26.32 -4.28 -8.74
C GLU A 127 26.16 -3.28 -7.58
N ALA A 128 25.00 -3.27 -6.92
CA ALA A 128 24.68 -2.29 -5.89
C ALA A 128 25.62 -2.38 -4.69
N GLU A 129 26.22 -1.27 -4.30
CA GLU A 129 27.07 -1.16 -3.12
C GLU A 129 26.29 -0.54 -1.94
N GLY A 130 26.29 -1.24 -0.80
CA GLY A 130 25.60 -0.79 0.41
C GLY A 130 24.13 -1.20 0.48
N PHE A 131 23.50 -0.85 1.60
CA PHE A 131 22.13 -1.27 1.91
C PHE A 131 21.08 -0.56 1.03
N GLU A 132 21.12 0.75 0.97
CA GLU A 132 20.09 1.56 0.30
C GLU A 132 19.98 1.27 -1.20
N PRO A 133 21.08 1.27 -2.00
CA PRO A 133 21.00 0.91 -3.41
C PRO A 133 20.54 -0.53 -3.64
N PHE A 134 21.01 -1.47 -2.80
CA PHE A 134 20.57 -2.87 -2.88
C PHE A 134 19.06 -3.00 -2.62
N GLU A 135 18.53 -2.37 -1.56
CA GLU A 135 17.11 -2.43 -1.21
C GLU A 135 16.21 -1.84 -2.29
N GLN A 136 16.65 -0.78 -2.96
CA GLN A 136 15.93 -0.20 -4.10
C GLN A 136 15.85 -1.19 -5.28
N CYS A 137 16.96 -1.86 -5.60
CA CYS A 137 17.00 -2.86 -6.67
C CYS A 137 16.18 -4.12 -6.30
N ASP A 138 16.25 -4.58 -5.05
CA ASP A 138 15.45 -5.68 -4.51
C ASP A 138 13.95 -5.38 -4.62
N ALA A 139 13.55 -4.19 -4.22
CA ALA A 139 12.15 -3.76 -4.33
C ALA A 139 11.67 -3.71 -5.79
N ALA A 140 12.49 -3.17 -6.69
CA ALA A 140 12.19 -3.10 -8.12
C ALA A 140 12.09 -4.50 -8.76
N PHE A 141 12.97 -5.42 -8.39
CA PHE A 141 12.96 -6.80 -8.85
C PHE A 141 11.61 -7.48 -8.53
N HIS A 142 11.16 -7.41 -7.29
CA HIS A 142 9.88 -7.97 -6.88
C HIS A 142 8.70 -7.28 -7.57
N GLU A 143 8.70 -5.94 -7.67
CA GLU A 143 7.65 -5.18 -8.35
C GLU A 143 7.49 -5.61 -9.81
N LEU A 144 8.59 -5.75 -10.55
CA LEU A 144 8.58 -6.19 -11.95
C LEU A 144 7.98 -7.59 -12.11
N ILE A 145 8.24 -8.53 -11.18
CA ILE A 145 7.64 -9.86 -11.18
C ILE A 145 6.11 -9.76 -11.05
N PHE A 146 5.61 -8.92 -10.14
CA PHE A 146 4.17 -8.73 -9.99
C PHE A 146 3.52 -8.12 -11.24
N ILE A 147 4.16 -7.14 -11.88
CA ILE A 147 3.69 -6.55 -13.14
C ILE A 147 3.67 -7.62 -14.24
N ALA A 148 4.74 -8.42 -14.33
CA ALA A 148 4.89 -9.49 -15.33
C ALA A 148 3.88 -10.64 -15.13
N SER A 149 3.32 -10.80 -13.92
CA SER A 149 2.26 -11.80 -13.65
C SER A 149 0.96 -11.54 -14.42
N ARG A 150 0.79 -10.34 -15.00
CA ARG A 150 -0.42 -9.89 -15.70
C ARG A 150 -1.69 -10.06 -14.87
N ASN A 151 -1.59 -9.86 -13.57
CA ASN A 151 -2.71 -9.88 -12.64
C ASN A 151 -2.73 -8.55 -11.86
N GLU A 152 -3.64 -7.67 -12.26
CA GLU A 152 -3.75 -6.31 -11.69
C GLU A 152 -4.03 -6.32 -10.18
N LEU A 153 -4.80 -7.29 -9.68
CA LEU A 153 -5.07 -7.42 -8.26
C LEU A 153 -3.81 -7.79 -7.47
N LEU A 154 -3.01 -8.73 -7.98
CA LEU A 154 -1.72 -9.07 -7.37
C LEU A 154 -0.76 -7.88 -7.38
N ALA A 155 -0.70 -7.11 -8.47
CA ALA A 155 0.11 -5.89 -8.55
C ALA A 155 -0.35 -4.84 -7.53
N ALA A 156 -1.66 -4.65 -7.34
CA ALA A 156 -2.21 -3.75 -6.32
C ALA A 156 -1.88 -4.23 -4.89
N LEU A 157 -2.00 -5.53 -4.60
CA LEU A 157 -1.60 -6.10 -3.31
C LEU A 157 -0.11 -5.91 -3.03
N HIS A 158 0.75 -6.09 -4.04
CA HIS A 158 2.19 -5.81 -3.91
C HIS A 158 2.45 -4.33 -3.60
N ALA A 159 1.76 -3.40 -4.27
CA ALA A 159 1.90 -1.97 -3.99
C ALA A 159 1.55 -1.64 -2.52
N MET A 160 0.53 -2.29 -1.94
CA MET A 160 0.21 -2.17 -0.50
C MET A 160 1.33 -2.74 0.38
N LEU A 161 1.87 -3.91 0.07
CA LEU A 161 3.01 -4.49 0.79
C LEU A 161 4.26 -3.59 0.72
N ARG A 162 4.48 -2.92 -0.40
CA ARG A 162 5.57 -1.95 -0.56
C ARG A 162 5.43 -0.78 0.39
N LEU A 163 4.21 -0.27 0.65
CA LEU A 163 3.98 0.78 1.64
C LEU A 163 4.40 0.34 3.05
N ILE A 164 4.14 -0.92 3.42
CA ILE A 164 4.57 -1.47 4.72
C ILE A 164 6.09 -1.61 4.76
N ARG A 165 6.70 -2.15 3.71
CA ARG A 165 8.15 -2.38 3.61
C ARG A 165 8.97 -1.09 3.59
N ASN A 166 8.39 0.03 3.15
CA ASN A 166 9.04 1.35 3.15
C ASN A 166 8.96 2.07 4.50
N GLN A 167 8.30 1.48 5.52
CA GLN A 167 8.27 2.09 6.85
C GLN A 167 9.62 1.95 7.54
N GLU A 168 9.99 2.99 8.32
CA GLU A 168 11.28 3.05 9.00
C GLU A 168 11.52 1.83 9.92
N GLN A 169 10.47 1.33 10.56
CA GLN A 169 10.55 0.13 11.39
C GLN A 169 11.04 -1.09 10.58
N TRP A 170 10.48 -1.30 9.38
CA TRP A 170 10.86 -2.40 8.50
C TRP A 170 12.27 -2.21 7.95
N LEU A 171 12.57 -1.02 7.41
CA LEU A 171 13.89 -0.68 6.87
C LEU A 171 14.97 -0.78 7.94
N GLY A 172 14.67 -0.36 9.18
CA GLY A 172 15.58 -0.50 10.31
C GLY A 172 15.94 -1.95 10.64
N ILE A 173 14.97 -2.88 10.58
CA ILE A 173 15.24 -4.32 10.78
C ILE A 173 16.07 -4.86 9.61
N LYS A 174 15.72 -4.54 8.36
CA LYS A 174 16.47 -4.95 7.18
C LYS A 174 17.92 -4.45 7.22
N ARG A 175 18.14 -3.17 7.55
CA ARG A 175 19.49 -2.58 7.65
C ARG A 175 20.33 -3.29 8.69
N ARG A 176 19.77 -3.63 9.86
CA ARG A 176 20.49 -4.41 10.89
C ARG A 176 20.79 -5.83 10.48
N SER A 177 19.93 -6.44 9.69
CA SER A 177 20.14 -7.80 9.17
C SER A 177 21.07 -7.85 7.96
N PHE A 178 21.37 -6.72 7.32
CA PHE A 178 22.15 -6.65 6.10
C PHE A 178 23.64 -6.92 6.37
N THR A 179 24.19 -7.88 5.66
CA THR A 179 25.63 -8.19 5.64
C THR A 179 26.06 -8.52 4.21
N PRO A 180 27.35 -8.37 3.86
CA PRO A 180 27.83 -8.75 2.53
C PRO A 180 27.51 -10.20 2.16
N GLY A 181 27.62 -11.14 3.12
CA GLY A 181 27.27 -12.54 2.90
C GLY A 181 25.79 -12.74 2.58
N ARG A 182 24.89 -12.17 3.39
CA ARG A 182 23.45 -12.26 3.13
C ARG A 182 23.03 -11.59 1.81
N ARG A 183 23.67 -10.46 1.45
CA ARG A 183 23.48 -9.85 0.14
C ARG A 183 23.85 -10.81 -0.98
N ALA A 184 25.00 -11.48 -0.88
CA ALA A 184 25.44 -12.47 -1.87
C ALA A 184 24.45 -13.65 -1.97
N ASP A 185 23.94 -14.14 -0.83
CA ASP A 185 22.93 -15.20 -0.80
C ASP A 185 21.64 -14.74 -1.52
N TYR A 186 21.12 -13.55 -1.23
CA TYR A 186 19.94 -13.00 -1.91
C TYR A 186 20.15 -12.82 -3.41
N CYS A 187 21.32 -12.36 -3.84
CA CYS A 187 21.65 -12.27 -5.27
C CYS A 187 21.65 -13.67 -5.93
N ASN A 188 22.19 -14.68 -5.29
CA ASN A 188 22.20 -16.06 -5.80
C ASN A 188 20.77 -16.64 -5.88
N GLU A 189 19.93 -16.36 -4.88
CA GLU A 189 18.53 -16.76 -4.85
C GLU A 189 17.73 -16.06 -5.98
N HIS A 190 17.92 -14.75 -6.18
CA HIS A 190 17.33 -14.01 -7.30
C HIS A 190 17.80 -14.55 -8.65
N ALA A 191 19.06 -14.91 -8.81
CA ALA A 191 19.57 -15.53 -10.03
C ALA A 191 18.86 -16.86 -10.34
N ALA A 192 18.51 -17.66 -9.31
CA ALA A 192 17.71 -18.87 -9.51
C ALA A 192 16.28 -18.55 -9.99
N ILE A 193 15.65 -17.52 -9.45
CA ILE A 193 14.34 -17.05 -9.91
C ILE A 193 14.42 -16.60 -11.38
N VAL A 194 15.39 -15.75 -11.73
CA VAL A 194 15.59 -15.28 -13.11
C VAL A 194 15.77 -16.42 -14.08
N ARG A 195 16.60 -17.41 -13.75
CA ARG A 195 16.80 -18.60 -14.61
C ARG A 195 15.50 -19.36 -14.85
N ALA A 196 14.71 -19.60 -13.80
CA ALA A 196 13.43 -20.27 -13.93
C ALA A 196 12.44 -19.47 -14.80
N LEU A 197 12.39 -18.14 -14.64
CA LEU A 197 11.58 -17.25 -15.46
C LEU A 197 11.99 -17.29 -16.95
N LEU A 198 13.29 -17.23 -17.24
CA LEU A 198 13.82 -17.32 -18.62
C LEU A 198 13.52 -18.67 -19.28
N CYS A 199 13.53 -19.75 -18.49
CA CYS A 199 13.15 -21.10 -18.93
C CYS A 199 11.62 -21.27 -19.01
N ARG A 200 10.81 -20.29 -18.62
CA ARG A 200 9.34 -20.41 -18.54
C ARG A 200 8.87 -21.54 -17.61
N ASP A 201 9.68 -21.92 -16.64
CA ASP A 201 9.39 -22.98 -15.67
C ASP A 201 8.70 -22.39 -14.44
N ALA A 202 7.36 -22.49 -14.42
CA ALA A 202 6.54 -21.92 -13.36
C ALA A 202 6.77 -22.61 -12.01
N GLU A 203 6.99 -23.93 -11.99
CA GLU A 203 7.20 -24.70 -10.77
C GLU A 203 8.57 -24.38 -10.15
N ALA A 204 9.62 -24.36 -10.99
CA ALA A 204 10.95 -23.96 -10.53
C ALA A 204 10.97 -22.49 -10.04
N ALA A 205 10.26 -21.59 -10.71
CA ALA A 205 10.17 -20.19 -10.31
C ALA A 205 9.45 -20.03 -8.94
N GLU A 206 8.34 -20.74 -8.75
CA GLU A 206 7.60 -20.77 -7.48
C GLU A 206 8.50 -21.28 -6.34
N LYS A 207 9.18 -22.41 -6.56
CA LYS A 207 10.09 -23.02 -5.58
C LYS A 207 11.27 -22.10 -5.25
N ALA A 208 11.88 -21.48 -6.24
CA ALA A 208 12.98 -20.54 -6.03
C ALA A 208 12.55 -19.31 -5.20
N MET A 209 11.35 -18.76 -5.47
CA MET A 209 10.79 -17.66 -4.69
C MET A 209 10.51 -18.06 -3.24
N LEU A 210 9.98 -19.27 -2.99
CA LEU A 210 9.77 -19.78 -1.63
C LEU A 210 11.09 -19.88 -0.85
N VAL A 211 12.14 -20.41 -1.48
CA VAL A 211 13.48 -20.50 -0.85
C VAL A 211 13.99 -19.11 -0.49
N HIS A 212 13.89 -18.17 -1.41
CA HIS A 212 14.29 -16.77 -1.18
C HIS A 212 13.54 -16.15 0.00
N LEU A 213 12.20 -16.23 0.00
CA LEU A 213 11.39 -15.62 1.06
C LEU A 213 11.61 -16.28 2.43
N ASP A 214 11.88 -17.58 2.48
CA ASP A 214 12.23 -18.27 3.71
C ASP A 214 13.58 -17.78 4.26
N SER A 215 14.58 -17.60 3.40
CA SER A 215 15.88 -17.00 3.74
C SER A 215 15.72 -15.58 4.29
N VAL A 216 14.95 -14.73 3.60
CA VAL A 216 14.65 -13.36 4.05
C VAL A 216 13.93 -13.38 5.40
N GLY A 217 12.90 -14.23 5.56
CA GLY A 217 12.11 -14.33 6.79
C GLY A 217 12.98 -14.73 8.00
N ARG A 218 13.79 -15.77 7.86
CA ARG A 218 14.74 -16.19 8.92
C ARG A 218 15.68 -15.06 9.32
N ASN A 219 16.24 -14.35 8.35
CA ASN A 219 17.20 -13.28 8.62
C ASN A 219 16.57 -12.08 9.31
N LEU A 220 15.35 -11.69 8.93
CA LEU A 220 14.62 -10.60 9.55
C LEU A 220 14.15 -10.93 10.97
N LEU A 221 13.61 -12.12 11.20
CA LEU A 221 13.08 -12.52 12.51
C LEU A 221 14.21 -12.73 13.52
N ASN A 222 15.34 -13.28 13.11
CA ASN A 222 16.53 -13.42 13.96
C ASN A 222 17.13 -12.07 14.34
N ALA A 223 17.18 -11.08 13.44
CA ALA A 223 17.64 -9.75 13.74
C ALA A 223 16.72 -9.01 14.72
N ASN A 224 15.41 -9.28 14.67
CA ASN A 224 14.42 -8.67 15.57
C ASN A 224 14.47 -9.27 16.99
N SER A 225 14.75 -10.56 17.14
CA SER A 225 14.88 -11.23 18.45
C SER A 225 16.13 -10.80 19.23
N GLN A 226 17.23 -10.53 18.56
CA GLN A 226 18.46 -10.04 19.20
C GLN A 226 18.28 -8.63 19.82
N THR A 227 17.48 -7.78 19.20
CA THR A 227 17.21 -6.43 19.73
C THR A 227 16.34 -6.46 20.98
N ARG A 228 15.43 -7.42 21.13
CA ARG A 228 14.60 -7.58 22.34
C ARG A 228 15.41 -8.05 23.55
N ASN A 229 16.43 -8.86 23.35
CA ASN A 229 17.30 -9.38 24.43
C ASN A 229 18.40 -8.39 24.86
N SER A 230 18.62 -7.29 24.12
CA SER A 230 19.64 -6.27 24.45
C SER A 230 19.06 -5.08 25.22
N ILE A 231 17.76 -5.08 25.52
CA ILE A 231 17.04 -3.99 26.24
C ILE A 231 16.57 -4.46 27.64
N VAL A 232 16.96 -5.66 28.05
CA VAL A 232 16.75 -6.21 29.41
C VAL A 232 18.13 -6.22 30.16
#